data_0decd7668f8a9d21412986f3f2c1e2fb
#
_entry.id   0decd7668f8a9d21412986f3f2c1e2fb
#
_cell.length_a   1.000
_cell.length_b   1.000
_cell.length_c   1.000
_cell.angle_alpha   90.00
_cell.angle_beta   90.00
_cell.angle_gamma   90.00
#
_symmetry.space_group_name_H-M   'P 1'
#
loop_
_entity.id
_entity.type
_entity.pdbx_description
1 polymer ?
#
loop_
_entity_poly.entity_id
_entity_poly.type
_entity_poly.pdbx_seq_one_letter_code
_entity_poly.pdbx_strand_id
1 'polypeptide(L)'
;LTAYHQKDETTKTVKVSDKKFEGSRTMITSYRVLAENKADDLALLEVDLITGRTHQIRAHLAHIGYPLLGDGKYGINKVNRAYNVKTQALYSYKLTFKFTTDAGILEYLNGKSFQVKDVWFCEKFFGYKL
;
A
#
# COMPACT_ATOMS: atom_id res chain seq x y z
N LEU A 1 10.75 -2.98 3.78
CA LEU A 1 11.26 -1.76 3.14
C LEU A 1 11.41 -0.65 4.17
N THR A 2 12.52 0.06 4.13
CA THR A 2 12.74 1.26 4.95
C THR A 2 13.25 2.37 4.05
N ALA A 3 12.65 3.55 4.15
CA ALA A 3 13.05 4.75 3.43
C ALA A 3 12.71 6.00 4.25
N TYR A 4 13.03 7.15 3.70
CA TYR A 4 12.74 8.46 4.30
C TYR A 4 11.86 9.25 3.36
N HIS A 5 10.83 9.88 3.89
CA HIS A 5 9.86 10.62 3.09
C HIS A 5 9.66 12.04 3.62
N GLN A 6 9.28 12.93 2.73
CA GLN A 6 8.78 14.26 3.05
C GLN A 6 7.60 14.57 2.14
N LYS A 7 6.50 15.04 2.70
CA LYS A 7 5.35 15.51 1.94
C LYS A 7 5.63 16.92 1.41
N ASP A 8 5.41 17.11 0.13
CA ASP A 8 5.35 18.43 -0.50
C ASP A 8 3.90 18.94 -0.41
N GLU A 9 3.69 20.01 0.35
CA GLU A 9 2.36 20.56 0.56
C GLU A 9 1.81 21.28 -0.69
N THR A 10 2.68 21.72 -1.59
CA THR A 10 2.29 22.42 -2.83
C THR A 10 1.82 21.42 -3.88
N THR A 11 2.65 20.44 -4.19
CA THR A 11 2.35 19.42 -5.24
C THR A 11 1.48 18.29 -4.73
N LYS A 12 1.29 18.20 -3.39
CA LYS A 12 0.61 17.08 -2.72
C LYS A 12 1.23 15.71 -3.05
N THR A 13 2.51 15.70 -3.41
CA THR A 13 3.30 14.50 -3.63
C THR A 13 4.19 14.18 -2.45
N VAL A 14 4.84 13.03 -2.46
CA VAL A 14 5.80 12.62 -1.45
C VAL A 14 7.15 12.38 -2.12
N LYS A 15 8.18 13.06 -1.63
CA LYS A 15 9.58 12.77 -1.97
C LYS A 15 10.05 11.61 -1.09
N VAL A 16 10.65 10.60 -1.72
CA VAL A 16 11.22 9.42 -1.03
C VAL A 16 12.71 9.32 -1.32
N SER A 17 13.47 8.90 -0.33
CA SER A 17 14.93 8.70 -0.44
C SER A 17 15.38 7.54 0.46
N ASP A 18 16.38 6.79 0.00
CA ASP A 18 17.02 5.74 0.82
C ASP A 18 17.89 6.32 1.93
N LYS A 19 18.28 7.60 1.80
CA LYS A 19 19.08 8.31 2.80
C LYS A 19 18.24 9.38 3.49
N LYS A 20 18.44 9.50 4.82
CA LYS A 20 17.82 10.55 5.61
C LYS A 20 18.24 11.93 5.10
N PHE A 21 17.30 12.84 5.01
CA PHE A 21 17.51 14.25 4.66
C PHE A 21 16.72 15.17 5.58
N GLU A 22 17.05 16.45 5.58
CA GLU A 22 16.42 17.45 6.45
C GLU A 22 14.90 17.50 6.25
N GLY A 23 14.15 17.48 7.35
CA GLY A 23 12.68 17.44 7.34
C GLY A 23 12.06 16.08 6.96
N SER A 24 12.88 15.08 6.65
CA SER A 24 12.37 13.75 6.34
C SER A 24 11.96 12.96 7.57
N ARG A 25 10.99 12.08 7.40
CA ARG A 25 10.51 11.12 8.41
C ARG A 25 10.73 9.70 7.93
N THR A 26 11.07 8.81 8.84
CA THR A 26 11.20 7.38 8.55
C THR A 26 9.86 6.79 8.09
N MET A 27 9.93 5.95 7.07
CA MET A 27 8.82 5.24 6.47
C MET A 27 9.18 3.75 6.39
N ILE A 28 8.38 2.90 7.03
CA ILE A 28 8.62 1.45 7.07
C ILE A 28 7.36 0.73 6.57
N THR A 29 7.53 -0.06 5.53
CA THR A 29 6.47 -0.88 4.91
C THR A 29 6.92 -2.33 4.88
N SER A 30 6.15 -3.22 5.46
CA SER A 30 6.33 -4.68 5.34
C SER A 30 5.38 -5.20 4.27
N TYR A 31 5.83 -6.19 3.50
CA TYR A 31 4.94 -6.85 2.55
C TYR A 31 5.34 -8.30 2.31
N ARG A 32 4.38 -9.09 1.86
CA ARG A 32 4.60 -10.42 1.30
C ARG A 32 3.88 -10.56 -0.03
N VAL A 33 4.45 -11.35 -0.94
CA VAL A 33 3.83 -11.70 -2.22
C VAL A 33 2.82 -12.82 -1.97
N LEU A 34 1.56 -12.59 -2.36
CA LEU A 34 0.48 -13.60 -2.27
C LEU A 34 0.34 -14.39 -3.56
N ALA A 35 0.50 -13.71 -4.70
CA ALA A 35 0.41 -14.32 -6.03
C ALA A 35 1.21 -13.53 -7.05
N GLU A 36 1.62 -14.21 -8.12
CA GLU A 36 2.28 -13.61 -9.28
C GLU A 36 1.51 -13.95 -10.55
N ASN A 37 1.34 -12.96 -11.41
CA ASN A 37 0.87 -13.15 -12.78
C ASN A 37 2.01 -12.76 -13.72
N LYS A 38 2.77 -13.76 -14.14
CA LYS A 38 3.96 -13.55 -14.99
C LYS A 38 3.61 -13.11 -16.41
N ALA A 39 2.42 -13.49 -16.90
CA ALA A 39 1.97 -13.12 -18.24
C ALA A 39 1.72 -11.60 -18.34
N ASP A 40 1.24 -11.01 -17.26
CA ASP A 40 0.93 -9.58 -17.16
C ASP A 40 2.00 -8.79 -16.42
N ASP A 41 3.08 -9.43 -15.94
CA ASP A 41 4.12 -8.80 -15.13
C ASP A 41 3.55 -8.09 -13.88
N LEU A 42 2.63 -8.76 -13.19
CA LEU A 42 1.95 -8.26 -12.00
C LEU A 42 2.21 -9.15 -10.79
N ALA A 43 2.28 -8.52 -9.61
CA ALA A 43 2.33 -9.22 -8.33
C ALA A 43 1.23 -8.72 -7.39
N LEU A 44 0.56 -9.65 -6.70
CA LEU A 44 -0.37 -9.35 -5.63
C LEU A 44 0.37 -9.34 -4.29
N LEU A 45 0.32 -8.22 -3.61
CA LEU A 45 0.98 -8.05 -2.32
C LEU A 45 -0.02 -7.92 -1.19
N GLU A 46 0.26 -8.56 -0.06
CA GLU A 46 -0.29 -8.16 1.23
C GLU A 46 0.71 -7.22 1.90
N VAL A 47 0.21 -6.08 2.38
CA VAL A 47 1.07 -5.01 2.92
C VAL A 47 0.68 -4.70 4.35
N ASP A 48 1.69 -4.70 5.24
CA ASP A 48 1.56 -4.23 6.62
C ASP A 48 2.26 -2.88 6.78
N LEU A 49 1.53 -1.92 7.29
CA LEU A 49 2.03 -0.58 7.60
C LEU A 49 2.63 -0.55 9.01
N ILE A 50 3.95 -0.54 9.11
CA ILE A 50 4.65 -0.32 10.39
C ILE A 50 4.58 1.16 10.77
N THR A 51 4.64 2.04 9.79
CA THR A 51 4.36 3.47 9.90
C THR A 51 3.19 3.85 9.00
N GLY A 52 2.43 4.89 9.34
CA GLY A 52 1.29 5.38 8.55
C GLY A 52 1.53 6.78 7.98
N ARG A 53 2.33 6.88 6.91
CA ARG A 53 2.67 8.16 6.26
C ARG A 53 1.79 8.44 5.05
N THR A 54 1.69 9.70 4.68
CA THR A 54 0.93 10.12 3.49
C THR A 54 1.39 9.36 2.25
N HIS A 55 0.46 8.75 1.54
CA HIS A 55 0.70 7.95 0.33
C HIS A 55 1.78 6.86 0.49
N GLN A 56 2.01 6.38 1.72
CA GLN A 56 3.16 5.55 2.03
C GLN A 56 3.34 4.35 1.08
N ILE A 57 2.35 3.48 0.94
CA ILE A 57 2.43 2.30 0.08
C ILE A 57 2.69 2.72 -1.37
N ARG A 58 1.94 3.70 -1.86
CA ARG A 58 2.02 4.19 -3.23
C ARG A 58 3.41 4.73 -3.58
N ALA A 59 3.93 5.64 -2.76
CA ALA A 59 5.22 6.28 -2.98
C ALA A 59 6.39 5.31 -2.71
N HIS A 60 6.28 4.44 -1.71
CA HIS A 60 7.35 3.51 -1.35
C HIS A 60 7.56 2.44 -2.42
N LEU A 61 6.47 1.82 -2.91
CA LEU A 61 6.56 0.82 -3.98
C LEU A 61 7.01 1.46 -5.30
N ALA A 62 6.53 2.65 -5.63
CA ALA A 62 7.02 3.38 -6.80
C ALA A 62 8.51 3.71 -6.71
N HIS A 63 9.01 4.08 -5.51
CA HIS A 63 10.42 4.37 -5.28
C HIS A 63 11.34 3.18 -5.55
N ILE A 64 10.90 1.97 -5.24
CA ILE A 64 11.65 0.74 -5.52
C ILE A 64 11.41 0.17 -6.93
N GLY A 65 10.68 0.89 -7.79
CA GLY A 65 10.44 0.52 -9.19
C GLY A 65 9.20 -0.34 -9.45
N TYR A 66 8.37 -0.58 -8.44
CA TYR A 66 7.14 -1.39 -8.53
C TYR A 66 5.88 -0.58 -8.17
N PRO A 67 5.52 0.44 -8.96
CA PRO A 67 4.37 1.28 -8.67
C PRO A 67 3.06 0.49 -8.74
N LEU A 68 2.06 0.95 -8.00
CA LEU A 68 0.73 0.34 -8.03
C LEU A 68 0.06 0.51 -9.39
N LEU A 69 -0.56 -0.57 -9.87
CA LEU A 69 -1.41 -0.52 -11.05
C LEU A 69 -2.58 0.46 -10.82
N GLY A 70 -2.84 1.31 -11.80
CA GLY A 70 -3.89 2.31 -11.74
C GLY A 70 -3.55 3.57 -10.92
N ASP A 71 -2.33 3.67 -10.37
CA ASP A 71 -1.91 4.89 -9.68
C ASP A 71 -1.57 6.00 -10.67
N GLY A 72 -2.43 7.03 -10.73
CA GLY A 72 -2.24 8.18 -11.62
C GLY A 72 -1.18 9.17 -11.15
N LYS A 73 -0.68 9.05 -9.91
CA LYS A 73 0.28 9.99 -9.33
C LYS A 73 1.72 9.43 -9.29
N TYR A 74 1.88 8.19 -8.88
CA TYR A 74 3.18 7.53 -8.75
C TYR A 74 3.37 6.37 -9.73
N GLY A 75 2.32 6.00 -10.45
CA GLY A 75 2.31 4.88 -11.38
C GLY A 75 2.76 5.23 -12.79
N ILE A 76 2.67 4.24 -13.67
CA ILE A 76 3.05 4.36 -15.09
C ILE A 76 1.77 4.45 -15.93
N ASN A 77 1.43 5.65 -16.40
CA ASN A 77 0.18 5.90 -17.12
C ASN A 77 0.00 5.02 -18.38
N LYS A 78 1.08 4.66 -19.07
CA LYS A 78 1.01 3.75 -20.23
C LYS A 78 0.53 2.35 -19.80
N VAL A 79 1.05 1.84 -18.70
CA VAL A 79 0.64 0.55 -18.12
C VAL A 79 -0.80 0.62 -17.64
N ASN A 80 -1.16 1.66 -16.89
CA ASN A 80 -2.52 1.85 -16.39
C ASN A 80 -3.56 1.84 -17.52
N ARG A 81 -3.26 2.48 -18.65
CA ARG A 81 -4.12 2.48 -19.85
C ARG A 81 -4.20 1.12 -20.50
N ALA A 82 -3.08 0.40 -20.62
CA ALA A 82 -3.05 -0.94 -21.22
C ALA A 82 -3.95 -1.92 -20.47
N TYR A 83 -4.02 -1.83 -19.15
CA TYR A 83 -4.91 -2.65 -18.31
C TYR A 83 -6.31 -2.04 -18.10
N ASN A 84 -6.58 -0.86 -18.64
CA ASN A 84 -7.82 -0.10 -18.43
C ASN A 84 -8.14 0.08 -16.92
N VAL A 85 -7.13 0.40 -16.11
CA VAL A 85 -7.27 0.65 -14.68
C VAL A 85 -7.04 2.13 -14.41
N LYS A 86 -8.07 2.81 -13.88
CA LYS A 86 -8.10 4.26 -13.69
C LYS A 86 -7.86 4.70 -12.25
N THR A 87 -7.93 3.78 -11.31
CA THR A 87 -7.73 4.03 -9.87
C THR A 87 -6.73 3.03 -9.31
N GLN A 88 -5.92 3.46 -8.35
CA GLN A 88 -4.91 2.58 -7.77
C GLN A 88 -5.51 1.27 -7.25
N ALA A 89 -4.92 0.14 -7.64
CA ALA A 89 -5.26 -1.19 -7.14
C ALA A 89 -4.70 -1.34 -5.71
N LEU A 90 -5.34 -0.66 -4.77
CA LEU A 90 -5.02 -0.64 -3.36
C LEU A 90 -6.30 -0.74 -2.54
N TYR A 91 -6.32 -1.66 -1.58
CA TYR A 91 -7.50 -1.91 -0.76
C TYR A 91 -7.12 -2.20 0.69
N SER A 92 -7.78 -1.55 1.63
CA SER A 92 -7.69 -1.91 3.05
C SER A 92 -8.62 -3.08 3.32
N TYR A 93 -8.12 -4.31 3.15
CA TYR A 93 -8.96 -5.50 3.17
C TYR A 93 -9.10 -6.16 4.54
N LYS A 94 -8.15 -5.88 5.44
CA LYS A 94 -8.13 -6.47 6.79
C LYS A 94 -7.78 -5.42 7.84
N LEU A 95 -8.56 -5.37 8.89
CA LEU A 95 -8.32 -4.55 10.07
C LEU A 95 -8.30 -5.45 11.31
N THR A 96 -7.23 -5.39 12.08
CA THR A 96 -7.11 -6.08 13.36
C THR A 96 -6.90 -5.07 14.47
N PHE A 97 -7.70 -5.13 15.51
CA PHE A 97 -7.56 -4.31 16.71
C PHE A 97 -6.60 -5.01 17.67
N LYS A 98 -5.51 -4.32 18.00
CA LYS A 98 -4.51 -4.80 18.97
C LYS A 98 -4.11 -3.61 19.85
N PHE A 99 -4.75 -3.49 20.99
CA PHE A 99 -4.44 -2.41 21.94
C PHE A 99 -3.23 -2.79 22.79
N THR A 100 -2.35 -1.84 22.98
CA THR A 100 -1.17 -1.97 23.85
C THR A 100 -1.36 -1.25 25.19
N THR A 101 -2.44 -0.48 25.31
CA THR A 101 -2.88 0.25 26.51
C THR A 101 -4.37 0.05 26.69
N ASP A 102 -4.91 0.43 27.84
CA ASP A 102 -6.34 0.40 28.11
C ASP A 102 -7.11 1.22 27.05
N ALA A 103 -8.03 0.56 26.34
CA ALA A 103 -8.87 1.15 25.31
C ALA A 103 -10.26 1.58 25.84
N GLY A 104 -10.52 1.47 27.15
CA GLY A 104 -11.78 1.85 27.77
C GLY A 104 -12.97 1.11 27.15
N ILE A 105 -13.99 1.86 26.70
CA ILE A 105 -15.21 1.29 26.10
C ILE A 105 -14.92 0.49 24.80
N LEU A 106 -13.75 0.62 24.19
CA LEU A 106 -13.37 -0.09 22.97
C LEU A 106 -12.63 -1.41 23.26
N GLU A 107 -12.38 -1.75 24.52
CA GLU A 107 -11.61 -2.94 24.90
C GLU A 107 -12.23 -4.24 24.35
N TYR A 108 -13.54 -4.28 24.13
CA TYR A 108 -14.24 -5.43 23.52
C TYR A 108 -13.79 -5.73 22.07
N LEU A 109 -13.13 -4.78 21.41
CA LEU A 109 -12.56 -4.96 20.06
C LEU A 109 -11.17 -5.59 20.10
N ASN A 110 -10.50 -5.62 21.23
CA ASN A 110 -9.12 -6.13 21.34
C ASN A 110 -9.03 -7.57 20.83
N GLY A 111 -8.08 -7.78 19.91
CA GLY A 111 -7.88 -9.08 19.25
C GLY A 111 -8.87 -9.37 18.11
N LYS A 112 -9.91 -8.57 17.89
CA LYS A 112 -10.87 -8.79 16.79
C LYS A 112 -10.29 -8.35 15.46
N SER A 113 -10.59 -9.14 14.43
CA SER A 113 -10.23 -8.87 13.04
C SER A 113 -11.48 -8.79 12.17
N PHE A 114 -11.49 -7.84 11.26
CA PHE A 114 -12.51 -7.67 10.23
C PHE A 114 -11.84 -7.74 8.87
N GLN A 115 -12.41 -8.53 7.96
CA GLN A 115 -11.83 -8.75 6.64
C GLN A 115 -12.90 -8.62 5.56
N VAL A 116 -12.56 -7.95 4.47
CA VAL A 116 -13.33 -7.91 3.23
C VAL A 116 -12.93 -9.11 2.38
N LYS A 117 -13.92 -9.82 1.84
CA LYS A 117 -13.68 -11.03 1.01
C LYS A 117 -13.49 -10.71 -0.47
N ASP A 118 -14.14 -9.66 -0.96
CA ASP A 118 -14.16 -9.31 -2.38
C ASP A 118 -13.30 -8.08 -2.64
N VAL A 119 -12.12 -8.31 -3.20
CA VAL A 119 -11.23 -7.27 -3.71
C VAL A 119 -11.07 -7.50 -5.21
N TRP A 120 -11.66 -6.60 -6.01
CA TRP A 120 -11.89 -6.77 -7.45
C TRP A 120 -10.64 -7.15 -8.27
N PHE A 121 -9.47 -6.63 -7.91
CA PHE A 121 -8.24 -6.91 -8.66
C PHE A 121 -7.63 -8.27 -8.31
N CYS A 122 -7.94 -8.84 -7.14
CA CYS A 122 -7.43 -10.15 -6.74
C CYS A 122 -7.95 -11.25 -7.66
N GLU A 123 -9.24 -11.30 -7.90
CA GLU A 123 -9.84 -12.28 -8.81
C GLU A 123 -9.54 -11.94 -10.28
N LYS A 124 -9.68 -10.66 -10.65
CA LYS A 124 -9.52 -10.22 -12.04
C LYS A 124 -8.14 -10.53 -12.63
N PHE A 125 -7.07 -10.29 -11.90
CA PHE A 125 -5.70 -10.40 -12.42
C PHE A 125 -4.96 -11.65 -11.95
N PHE A 126 -5.40 -12.28 -10.85
CA PHE A 126 -4.67 -13.38 -10.23
C PHE A 126 -5.51 -14.64 -10.04
N GLY A 127 -6.84 -14.59 -10.25
CA GLY A 127 -7.74 -15.68 -9.86
C GLY A 127 -7.66 -16.01 -8.35
N TYR A 128 -7.22 -15.06 -7.55
CA TYR A 128 -6.95 -15.23 -6.12
C TYR A 128 -8.17 -14.84 -5.29
N LYS A 129 -8.58 -15.71 -4.38
CA LYS A 129 -9.62 -15.43 -3.38
C LYS A 129 -8.99 -15.19 -2.01
N LEU A 130 -9.43 -14.11 -1.37
CA LEU A 130 -8.99 -13.73 -0.02
C LEU A 130 -9.62 -14.63 1.06
#